data_e3370c7bcad49fadef5ab8bd1d384ac9
#
_entry.id   e3370c7bcad49fadef5ab8bd1d384ac9
#
_cell.length_a   1.000
_cell.length_b   1.000
_cell.length_c   1.000
_cell.angle_alpha   90.00
_cell.angle_beta   90.00
_cell.angle_gamma   90.00
#
_symmetry.space_group_name_H-M   'P 1'
#
loop_
_entity.id
_entity.type
_entity.pdbx_description
1 polymer ?
#
loop_
_entity_poly.entity_id
_entity_poly.type
_entity_poly.pdbx_seq_one_letter_code
_entity_poly.pdbx_strand_id
1 'polypeptide(L)'
;MSEYEAEIEFCGQFMKYGLLLMNLIIFIGGAGITALAALALDDKIPAIGELVGNDLLTGAVYVLLVGGIVVAFIAFFGCIGASREVKCMILTYFIVMLLLFVTMIIGGVLGYVFREKLLNVDKEMKSSIRSYDSYKSIRDAWDITQSTHHCCGVDSWRNWGKYGLNVPESCCREILPGQRFNCNSGSDTMNPSNAYVEGCINGTNYNLHVHSKFIGGASLGLGCMMFFAIIMSCVLFKRSNDRRST
;
A
#
# COMPACT_ATOMS: atom_id res chain seq x y z
N MET A 1 -23.82 -8.68 44.32
CA MET A 1 -22.36 -8.75 44.04
C MET A 1 -22.01 -9.85 43.05
N SER A 2 -22.60 -11.05 43.14
CA SER A 2 -22.31 -12.18 42.21
C SER A 2 -22.66 -11.94 40.73
N GLU A 3 -23.74 -11.25 40.45
CA GLU A 3 -24.21 -10.99 39.06
C GLU A 3 -23.31 -9.96 38.33
N TYR A 4 -22.89 -8.93 39.02
CA TYR A 4 -21.96 -7.91 38.51
C TYR A 4 -20.54 -8.47 38.27
N GLU A 5 -20.07 -9.37 39.13
CA GLU A 5 -18.79 -10.05 38.94
C GLU A 5 -18.81 -11.00 37.73
N ALA A 6 -19.91 -11.71 37.51
CA ALA A 6 -20.10 -12.58 36.35
C ALA A 6 -20.13 -11.81 35.02
N GLU A 7 -20.78 -10.65 34.97
CA GLU A 7 -20.79 -9.78 33.77
C GLU A 7 -19.39 -9.24 33.43
N ILE A 8 -18.61 -8.82 34.44
CA ILE A 8 -17.22 -8.37 34.24
C ILE A 8 -16.34 -9.50 33.72
N GLU A 9 -16.56 -10.70 34.24
CA GLU A 9 -15.79 -11.87 33.82
C GLU A 9 -16.09 -12.28 32.38
N PHE A 10 -17.37 -12.28 32.00
CA PHE A 10 -17.82 -12.54 30.63
C PHE A 10 -17.29 -11.50 29.65
N CYS A 11 -17.40 -10.21 29.99
CA CYS A 11 -16.89 -9.12 29.16
C CYS A 11 -15.36 -9.23 28.95
N GLY A 12 -14.63 -9.60 30.01
CA GLY A 12 -13.18 -9.78 29.92
C GLY A 12 -12.77 -11.00 29.08
N GLN A 13 -13.52 -12.10 29.12
CA GLN A 13 -13.29 -13.25 28.25
C GLN A 13 -13.61 -12.92 26.80
N PHE A 14 -14.70 -12.25 26.53
CA PHE A 14 -15.07 -11.81 25.19
C PHE A 14 -13.99 -10.92 24.56
N MET A 15 -13.45 -9.95 25.32
CA MET A 15 -12.35 -9.09 24.85
C MET A 15 -11.06 -9.87 24.60
N LYS A 16 -10.74 -10.84 25.43
CA LYS A 16 -9.58 -11.72 25.26
C LYS A 16 -9.65 -12.52 23.95
N TYR A 17 -10.77 -13.21 23.73
CA TYR A 17 -10.95 -14.04 22.53
C TYR A 17 -11.13 -13.18 21.28
N GLY A 18 -11.79 -12.02 21.39
CA GLY A 18 -11.91 -11.06 20.31
C GLY A 18 -10.54 -10.54 19.85
N LEU A 19 -9.70 -10.12 20.78
CA LEU A 19 -8.34 -9.67 20.48
C LEU A 19 -7.49 -10.80 19.90
N LEU A 20 -7.59 -12.00 20.43
CA LEU A 20 -6.89 -13.17 19.93
C LEU A 20 -7.29 -13.50 18.50
N LEU A 21 -8.59 -13.56 18.23
CA LEU A 21 -9.11 -13.88 16.89
C LEU A 21 -8.70 -12.84 15.84
N MET A 22 -8.83 -11.55 16.17
CA MET A 22 -8.41 -10.48 15.28
C MET A 22 -6.92 -10.56 14.96
N ASN A 23 -6.07 -10.74 15.97
CA ASN A 23 -4.63 -10.86 15.76
C ASN A 23 -4.27 -12.14 15.00
N LEU A 24 -4.98 -13.24 15.19
CA LEU A 24 -4.75 -14.48 14.43
C LEU A 24 -5.04 -14.27 12.92
N ILE A 25 -6.14 -13.59 12.59
CA ILE A 25 -6.48 -13.26 11.19
C ILE A 25 -5.39 -12.36 10.58
N ILE A 26 -4.95 -11.33 11.32
CA ILE A 26 -3.89 -10.42 10.87
C ILE A 26 -2.56 -11.16 10.71
N PHE A 27 -2.23 -12.07 11.62
CA PHE A 27 -1.02 -12.91 11.54
C PHE A 27 -1.00 -13.78 10.27
N ILE A 28 -2.12 -14.46 9.98
CA ILE A 28 -2.26 -15.28 8.77
C ILE A 28 -2.16 -14.41 7.52
N GLY A 29 -2.80 -13.23 7.51
CA GLY A 29 -2.72 -12.27 6.42
C GLY A 29 -1.29 -11.75 6.20
N GLY A 30 -0.60 -11.33 7.25
CA GLY A 30 0.79 -10.86 7.19
C GLY A 30 1.76 -11.95 6.72
N ALA A 31 1.63 -13.16 7.24
CA ALA A 31 2.41 -14.30 6.79
C ALA A 31 2.14 -14.66 5.32
N GLY A 32 0.89 -14.59 4.88
CA GLY A 32 0.50 -14.80 3.49
C GLY A 32 1.11 -13.76 2.55
N ILE A 33 1.04 -12.49 2.89
CA ILE A 33 1.67 -11.40 2.10
C ILE A 33 3.18 -11.61 2.03
N THR A 34 3.82 -11.96 3.16
CA THR A 34 5.26 -12.24 3.20
C THR A 34 5.65 -13.40 2.29
N ALA A 35 4.88 -14.49 2.32
CA ALA A 35 5.11 -15.65 1.46
C ALA A 35 4.95 -15.31 -0.02
N LEU A 36 3.90 -14.58 -0.40
CA LEU A 36 3.68 -14.13 -1.78
C LEU A 36 4.79 -13.19 -2.25
N ALA A 37 5.23 -12.24 -1.42
CA ALA A 37 6.32 -11.34 -1.74
C ALA A 37 7.65 -12.10 -1.91
N ALA A 38 7.94 -13.08 -1.06
CA ALA A 38 9.13 -13.93 -1.17
C ALA A 38 9.12 -14.78 -2.46
N LEU A 39 7.96 -15.37 -2.81
CA LEU A 39 7.79 -16.12 -4.05
C LEU A 39 7.93 -15.22 -5.29
N ALA A 40 7.47 -13.97 -5.20
CA ALA A 40 7.65 -12.99 -6.27
C ALA A 40 9.13 -12.65 -6.52
N LEU A 41 9.94 -12.56 -5.45
CA LEU A 41 11.37 -12.31 -5.55
C LEU A 41 12.18 -13.52 -6.05
N ASP A 42 11.66 -14.73 -5.89
CA ASP A 42 12.35 -15.98 -6.29
C ASP A 42 12.04 -16.38 -7.76
N ASP A 43 11.46 -15.48 -8.56
CA ASP A 43 11.09 -15.66 -9.99
C ASP A 43 10.28 -16.94 -10.29
N LYS A 44 9.68 -17.54 -9.28
CA LYS A 44 8.89 -18.77 -9.43
C LYS A 44 7.50 -18.58 -10.00
N ILE A 45 7.04 -17.33 -10.10
CA ILE A 45 5.76 -16.99 -10.70
C ILE A 45 6.03 -16.27 -12.04
N PRO A 46 5.85 -16.95 -13.21
CA PRO A 46 6.19 -16.38 -14.52
C PRO A 46 5.50 -15.03 -14.83
N ALA A 47 4.27 -14.86 -14.32
CA ALA A 47 3.51 -13.61 -14.50
C ALA A 47 4.07 -12.42 -13.70
N ILE A 48 4.91 -12.67 -12.70
CA ILE A 48 5.52 -11.64 -11.85
C ILE A 48 6.99 -11.41 -12.26
N GLY A 49 7.67 -12.40 -12.85
CA GLY A 49 9.04 -12.28 -13.33
C GLY A 49 9.23 -11.17 -14.36
N GLU A 50 8.28 -10.98 -15.27
CA GLU A 50 8.27 -9.82 -16.21
C GLU A 50 8.08 -8.48 -15.49
N LEU A 51 7.35 -8.46 -14.36
CA LEU A 51 7.10 -7.26 -13.55
C LEU A 51 8.27 -6.90 -12.64
N VAL A 52 9.00 -7.90 -12.14
CA VAL A 52 10.14 -7.72 -11.18
C VAL A 52 11.39 -7.16 -11.88
N GLY A 53 11.50 -7.25 -13.20
CA GLY A 53 12.55 -6.60 -13.98
C GLY A 53 12.59 -5.07 -13.88
N ASN A 54 11.56 -4.46 -13.25
CA ASN A 54 11.46 -3.02 -13.04
C ASN A 54 11.79 -2.65 -11.59
N ASP A 55 12.80 -1.80 -11.37
CA ASP A 55 13.29 -1.42 -10.03
C ASP A 55 12.21 -0.87 -9.10
N LEU A 56 11.20 -0.17 -9.65
CA LEU A 56 10.10 0.38 -8.86
C LEU A 56 9.18 -0.73 -8.30
N LEU A 57 8.88 -1.71 -9.12
CA LEU A 57 8.06 -2.87 -8.71
C LEU A 57 8.82 -3.77 -7.75
N THR A 58 10.10 -3.99 -8.00
CA THR A 58 11.00 -4.71 -7.08
C THR A 58 11.03 -4.02 -5.72
N GLY A 59 11.15 -2.69 -5.69
CA GLY A 59 11.06 -1.90 -4.46
C GLY A 59 9.73 -2.09 -3.73
N ALA A 60 8.60 -2.10 -4.43
CA ALA A 60 7.30 -2.35 -3.84
C ALA A 60 7.18 -3.76 -3.22
N VAL A 61 7.73 -4.79 -3.87
CA VAL A 61 7.75 -6.15 -3.34
C VAL A 61 8.59 -6.25 -2.06
N TYR A 62 9.75 -5.56 -1.98
CA TYR A 62 10.53 -5.48 -0.74
C TYR A 62 9.77 -4.78 0.39
N VAL A 63 9.04 -3.70 0.09
CA VAL A 63 8.20 -3.01 1.09
C VAL A 63 7.10 -3.93 1.59
N LEU A 64 6.45 -4.70 0.72
CA LEU A 64 5.44 -5.70 1.10
C LEU A 64 6.04 -6.84 1.92
N LEU A 65 7.22 -7.31 1.58
CA LEU A 65 7.94 -8.35 2.32
C LEU A 65 8.25 -7.89 3.74
N VAL A 66 8.93 -6.75 3.89
CA VAL A 66 9.30 -6.20 5.20
C VAL A 66 8.05 -5.83 6.00
N GLY A 67 7.07 -5.17 5.37
CA GLY A 67 5.81 -4.81 6.00
C GLY A 67 5.02 -6.02 6.49
N GLY A 68 4.91 -7.08 5.67
CA GLY A 68 4.25 -8.33 6.05
C GLY A 68 4.92 -9.02 7.25
N ILE A 69 6.25 -9.06 7.28
CA ILE A 69 7.02 -9.59 8.42
C ILE A 69 6.71 -8.79 9.68
N VAL A 70 6.79 -7.46 9.63
CA VAL A 70 6.55 -6.59 10.80
C VAL A 70 5.12 -6.77 11.32
N VAL A 71 4.12 -6.79 10.43
CA VAL A 71 2.71 -7.00 10.80
C VAL A 71 2.51 -8.38 11.44
N ALA A 72 3.10 -9.44 10.88
CA ALA A 72 3.03 -10.77 11.44
C ALA A 72 3.66 -10.84 12.85
N PHE A 73 4.81 -10.20 13.07
CA PHE A 73 5.42 -10.12 14.40
C PHE A 73 4.53 -9.38 15.42
N ILE A 74 3.98 -8.23 15.06
CA ILE A 74 3.08 -7.47 15.95
C ILE A 74 1.86 -8.31 16.33
N ALA A 75 1.24 -8.95 15.34
CA ALA A 75 0.08 -9.81 15.56
C ALA A 75 0.40 -11.04 16.41
N PHE A 76 1.58 -11.64 16.23
CA PHE A 76 2.07 -12.75 17.06
C PHE A 76 2.20 -12.33 18.54
N PHE A 77 2.81 -11.17 18.82
CA PHE A 77 2.87 -10.63 20.18
C PHE A 77 1.48 -10.32 20.74
N GLY A 78 0.55 -9.84 19.93
CA GLY A 78 -0.84 -9.65 20.29
C GLY A 78 -1.53 -10.95 20.70
N CYS A 79 -1.33 -12.03 19.92
CA CYS A 79 -1.86 -13.37 20.24
C CYS A 79 -1.30 -13.92 21.56
N ILE A 80 0.03 -13.87 21.76
CA ILE A 80 0.65 -14.39 22.99
C ILE A 80 0.24 -13.53 24.20
N GLY A 81 0.24 -12.20 24.04
CA GLY A 81 -0.18 -11.27 25.08
C GLY A 81 -1.60 -11.56 25.57
N ALA A 82 -2.54 -11.70 24.61
CA ALA A 82 -3.93 -12.01 24.91
C ALA A 82 -4.11 -13.43 25.51
N SER A 83 -3.44 -14.45 24.98
CA SER A 83 -3.62 -15.83 25.41
C SER A 83 -3.02 -16.09 26.80
N ARG A 84 -1.83 -15.59 27.06
CA ARG A 84 -1.07 -15.81 28.29
C ARG A 84 -1.27 -14.73 29.36
N GLU A 85 -1.95 -13.65 29.04
CA GLU A 85 -2.20 -12.50 29.91
C GLU A 85 -0.89 -11.92 30.52
N VAL A 86 0.21 -11.97 29.73
CA VAL A 86 1.52 -11.45 30.18
C VAL A 86 1.51 -9.93 30.08
N LYS A 87 1.55 -9.25 31.22
CA LYS A 87 1.46 -7.78 31.32
C LYS A 87 2.43 -7.04 30.41
N CYS A 88 3.69 -7.47 30.37
CA CYS A 88 4.72 -6.82 29.57
C CYS A 88 4.38 -6.88 28.06
N MET A 89 3.90 -8.04 27.58
CA MET A 89 3.54 -8.22 26.17
C MET A 89 2.31 -7.42 25.80
N ILE A 90 1.28 -7.39 26.67
CA ILE A 90 0.07 -6.59 26.45
C ILE A 90 0.42 -5.11 26.44
N LEU A 91 1.27 -4.63 27.34
CA LEU A 91 1.73 -3.24 27.39
C LEU A 91 2.53 -2.86 26.15
N THR A 92 3.47 -3.71 25.73
CA THR A 92 4.25 -3.48 24.51
C THR A 92 3.35 -3.41 23.28
N TYR A 93 2.41 -4.35 23.15
CA TYR A 93 1.42 -4.35 22.09
C TYR A 93 0.58 -3.07 22.09
N PHE A 94 0.08 -2.65 23.26
CA PHE A 94 -0.69 -1.41 23.43
C PHE A 94 0.10 -0.19 22.94
N ILE A 95 1.36 -0.04 23.37
CA ILE A 95 2.21 1.09 22.99
C ILE A 95 2.45 1.09 21.47
N VAL A 96 2.77 -0.06 20.88
CA VAL A 96 3.00 -0.17 19.44
C VAL A 96 1.74 0.20 18.65
N MET A 97 0.58 -0.33 19.05
CA MET A 97 -0.70 -0.02 18.40
C MET A 97 -1.07 1.46 18.53
N LEU A 98 -0.79 2.08 19.68
CA LEU A 98 -1.03 3.50 19.90
C LEU A 98 -0.13 4.36 18.99
N LEU A 99 1.15 4.03 18.86
CA LEU A 99 2.08 4.73 17.96
C LEU A 99 1.64 4.61 16.51
N LEU A 100 1.26 3.41 16.06
CA LEU A 100 0.76 3.18 14.70
C LEU A 100 -0.54 3.96 14.44
N PHE A 101 -1.44 4.02 15.41
CA PHE A 101 -2.68 4.78 15.30
C PHE A 101 -2.42 6.29 15.18
N VAL A 102 -1.52 6.84 15.99
CA VAL A 102 -1.12 8.25 15.91
C VAL A 102 -0.45 8.57 14.57
N THR A 103 0.46 7.72 14.10
CA THR A 103 1.09 7.92 12.78
C THR A 103 0.09 7.87 11.64
N MET A 104 -0.92 7.00 11.72
CA MET A 104 -2.02 6.94 10.74
C MET A 104 -2.87 8.23 10.75
N ILE A 105 -3.18 8.79 11.93
CA ILE A 105 -3.90 10.07 12.03
C ILE A 105 -3.06 11.20 11.41
N ILE A 106 -1.78 11.29 11.75
CA ILE A 106 -0.87 12.31 11.19
C ILE A 106 -0.82 12.19 9.66
N GLY A 107 -0.64 10.97 9.13
CA GLY A 107 -0.64 10.70 7.69
C GLY A 107 -1.96 11.11 7.02
N GLY A 108 -3.09 10.82 7.65
CA GLY A 108 -4.41 11.21 7.17
C GLY A 108 -4.61 12.75 7.13
N VAL A 109 -4.17 13.46 8.17
CA VAL A 109 -4.22 14.92 8.22
C VAL A 109 -3.31 15.53 7.15
N LEU A 110 -2.08 15.03 7.00
CA LEU A 110 -1.17 15.49 5.96
C LEU A 110 -1.74 15.23 4.56
N GLY A 111 -2.29 14.04 4.31
CA GLY A 111 -2.96 13.69 3.06
C GLY A 111 -4.14 14.64 2.75
N TYR A 112 -4.92 15.01 3.77
CA TYR A 112 -6.01 15.97 3.62
C TYR A 112 -5.51 17.39 3.32
N VAL A 113 -4.50 17.88 4.04
CA VAL A 113 -3.91 19.22 3.85
C VAL A 113 -3.27 19.35 2.47
N PHE A 114 -2.56 18.31 2.03
CA PHE A 114 -1.89 18.31 0.72
C PHE A 114 -2.77 17.80 -0.43
N ARG A 115 -4.05 17.51 -0.19
CA ARG A 115 -4.98 16.96 -1.20
C ARG A 115 -5.01 17.76 -2.51
N GLU A 116 -4.96 19.09 -2.44
CA GLU A 116 -5.01 19.93 -3.63
C GLU A 116 -3.76 19.77 -4.51
N LYS A 117 -2.59 19.57 -3.90
CA LYS A 117 -1.37 19.22 -4.64
C LYS A 117 -1.48 17.82 -5.25
N LEU A 118 -2.03 16.85 -4.52
CA LEU A 118 -2.26 15.50 -5.02
C LEU A 118 -3.34 15.43 -6.10
N LEU A 119 -4.31 16.35 -6.10
CA LEU A 119 -5.36 16.45 -7.12
C LEU A 119 -4.92 17.20 -8.37
N ASN A 120 -3.86 18.03 -8.30
CA ASN A 120 -3.25 18.67 -9.46
C ASN A 120 -2.31 17.74 -10.23
N VAL A 121 -2.78 16.50 -10.49
CA VAL A 121 -2.02 15.44 -11.16
C VAL A 121 -1.46 15.92 -12.49
N ASP A 122 -2.24 16.71 -13.24
CA ASP A 122 -1.84 17.28 -14.52
C ASP A 122 -0.52 18.08 -14.42
N LYS A 123 -0.44 18.98 -13.45
CA LYS A 123 0.74 19.84 -13.26
C LYS A 123 1.96 19.03 -12.81
N GLU A 124 1.75 18.09 -11.88
CA GLU A 124 2.83 17.24 -11.37
C GLU A 124 3.34 16.27 -12.46
N MET A 125 2.45 15.66 -13.23
CA MET A 125 2.83 14.84 -14.38
C MET A 125 3.61 15.64 -15.42
N LYS A 126 3.17 16.86 -15.77
CA LYS A 126 3.89 17.74 -16.69
C LYS A 126 5.27 18.14 -16.16
N SER A 127 5.42 18.34 -14.86
CA SER A 127 6.72 18.64 -14.26
C SER A 127 7.65 17.43 -14.25
N SER A 128 7.11 16.22 -14.02
CA SER A 128 7.89 14.99 -13.92
C SER A 128 8.46 14.52 -15.27
N ILE A 129 7.81 14.85 -16.40
CA ILE A 129 8.36 14.55 -17.75
C ILE A 129 9.76 15.13 -17.90
N ARG A 130 10.02 16.36 -17.44
CA ARG A 130 11.34 17.01 -17.54
C ARG A 130 12.45 16.23 -16.84
N SER A 131 12.09 15.45 -15.83
CA SER A 131 13.02 14.68 -15.03
C SER A 131 13.16 13.22 -15.49
N TYR A 132 12.52 12.85 -16.60
CA TYR A 132 12.49 11.49 -17.12
C TYR A 132 13.88 10.91 -17.36
N ASP A 133 14.77 11.68 -18.02
CA ASP A 133 16.15 11.24 -18.30
C ASP A 133 17.07 11.33 -17.09
N SER A 134 16.72 12.19 -16.09
CA SER A 134 17.57 12.46 -14.94
C SER A 134 17.39 11.46 -13.81
N TYR A 135 16.18 10.90 -13.63
CA TYR A 135 15.86 10.02 -12.52
C TYR A 135 15.24 8.71 -12.99
N LYS A 136 15.93 7.59 -12.72
CA LYS A 136 15.47 6.25 -13.11
C LYS A 136 14.08 5.94 -12.55
N SER A 137 13.80 6.28 -11.28
CA SER A 137 12.50 6.06 -10.64
C SER A 137 11.34 6.77 -11.34
N ILE A 138 11.59 7.97 -11.89
CA ILE A 138 10.60 8.72 -12.67
C ILE A 138 10.40 8.08 -14.04
N ARG A 139 11.49 7.64 -14.68
CA ARG A 139 11.44 6.90 -15.94
C ARG A 139 10.60 5.65 -15.80
N ASP A 140 10.94 4.79 -14.83
CA ASP A 140 10.25 3.54 -14.55
C ASP A 140 8.75 3.79 -14.27
N ALA A 141 8.41 4.83 -13.50
CA ALA A 141 7.03 5.19 -13.23
C ALA A 141 6.25 5.58 -14.50
N TRP A 142 6.87 6.36 -15.42
CA TRP A 142 6.27 6.71 -16.70
C TRP A 142 6.10 5.49 -17.58
N ASP A 143 7.12 4.64 -17.71
CA ASP A 143 7.11 3.46 -18.55
C ASP A 143 6.04 2.45 -18.11
N ILE A 144 5.89 2.24 -16.80
CA ILE A 144 4.81 1.42 -16.24
C ILE A 144 3.44 2.04 -16.51
N THR A 145 3.30 3.33 -16.26
CA THR A 145 2.01 4.01 -16.45
C THR A 145 1.56 3.93 -17.90
N GLN A 146 2.45 4.21 -18.85
CA GLN A 146 2.14 4.21 -20.26
C GLN A 146 1.83 2.82 -20.81
N SER A 147 2.58 1.80 -20.36
CA SER A 147 2.35 0.41 -20.73
C SER A 147 1.04 -0.13 -20.16
N THR A 148 0.78 0.13 -18.88
CA THR A 148 -0.40 -0.41 -18.18
C THR A 148 -1.69 0.26 -18.64
N HIS A 149 -1.67 1.58 -18.88
CA HIS A 149 -2.86 2.33 -19.27
C HIS A 149 -2.99 2.55 -20.77
N HIS A 150 -2.05 2.01 -21.56
CA HIS A 150 -2.05 2.14 -23.03
C HIS A 150 -2.19 3.61 -23.50
N CYS A 151 -1.41 4.50 -22.89
CA CYS A 151 -1.42 5.94 -23.08
C CYS A 151 -0.01 6.49 -23.31
N CYS A 152 0.12 7.74 -23.76
CA CYS A 152 1.42 8.37 -24.00
C CYS A 152 1.43 9.85 -23.64
N GLY A 153 2.38 10.25 -22.78
CA GLY A 153 2.47 11.62 -22.29
C GLY A 153 1.34 11.98 -21.32
N VAL A 154 1.19 13.26 -21.00
CA VAL A 154 0.13 13.74 -20.10
C VAL A 154 -1.18 13.91 -20.89
N ASP A 155 -1.23 14.91 -21.75
CA ASP A 155 -2.39 15.18 -22.62
C ASP A 155 -2.31 14.39 -23.93
N SER A 156 -1.09 14.17 -24.44
CA SER A 156 -0.78 13.41 -25.66
C SER A 156 0.72 13.14 -25.74
N TRP A 157 1.12 12.28 -26.67
CA TRP A 157 2.52 11.98 -26.97
C TRP A 157 3.37 13.22 -27.30
N ARG A 158 2.75 14.32 -27.80
CA ARG A 158 3.44 15.59 -28.12
C ARG A 158 4.04 16.29 -26.90
N ASN A 159 3.64 15.91 -25.68
CA ASN A 159 4.26 16.46 -24.48
C ASN A 159 5.76 16.17 -24.42
N TRP A 160 6.22 15.03 -24.93
CA TRP A 160 7.64 14.66 -24.94
C TRP A 160 8.47 15.63 -25.77
N GLY A 161 8.08 15.87 -27.04
CA GLY A 161 8.75 16.81 -27.92
C GLY A 161 8.74 18.26 -27.40
N LYS A 162 7.67 18.67 -26.70
CA LYS A 162 7.58 20.00 -26.06
C LYS A 162 8.69 20.22 -25.01
N TYR A 163 9.18 19.16 -24.38
CA TYR A 163 10.27 19.23 -23.40
C TYR A 163 11.62 18.80 -23.99
N GLY A 164 11.71 18.62 -25.31
CA GLY A 164 12.94 18.24 -25.99
C GLY A 164 13.36 16.78 -25.78
N LEU A 165 12.41 15.94 -25.38
CA LEU A 165 12.62 14.52 -25.12
C LEU A 165 12.06 13.67 -26.24
N ASN A 166 12.71 12.53 -26.49
CA ASN A 166 12.16 11.51 -27.40
C ASN A 166 10.96 10.81 -26.76
N VAL A 167 10.02 10.38 -27.60
CA VAL A 167 8.90 9.54 -27.13
C VAL A 167 9.44 8.21 -26.64
N PRO A 168 9.14 7.80 -25.38
CA PRO A 168 9.60 6.53 -24.84
C PRO A 168 9.05 5.31 -25.58
N GLU A 169 9.79 4.21 -25.54
CA GLU A 169 9.34 2.92 -26.10
C GLU A 169 8.07 2.39 -25.43
N SER A 170 7.83 2.77 -24.17
CA SER A 170 6.60 2.45 -23.43
C SER A 170 5.32 3.01 -24.05
N CYS A 171 5.43 4.05 -24.90
CA CYS A 171 4.34 4.57 -25.74
C CYS A 171 4.02 3.69 -26.95
N CYS A 172 4.91 2.78 -27.33
CA CYS A 172 4.71 1.93 -28.49
C CYS A 172 3.84 0.72 -28.13
N ARG A 173 2.94 0.32 -29.05
CA ARG A 173 2.07 -0.83 -28.85
C ARG A 173 2.88 -2.12 -28.76
N GLU A 174 2.45 -3.00 -27.90
CA GLU A 174 3.04 -4.31 -27.69
C GLU A 174 2.52 -5.30 -28.72
N ILE A 175 3.44 -6.09 -29.31
CA ILE A 175 3.13 -7.17 -30.28
C ILE A 175 2.98 -8.48 -29.53
N LEU A 176 3.95 -8.77 -28.68
CA LEU A 176 4.04 -9.92 -27.80
C LEU A 176 4.61 -9.46 -26.45
N PRO A 177 4.42 -10.18 -25.36
CA PRO A 177 5.02 -9.83 -24.08
C PRO A 177 6.52 -9.52 -24.24
N GLY A 178 6.92 -8.30 -23.88
CA GLY A 178 8.31 -7.82 -24.01
C GLY A 178 8.76 -7.39 -25.41
N GLN A 179 7.92 -7.51 -26.46
CA GLN A 179 8.22 -7.03 -27.82
C GLN A 179 7.26 -5.91 -28.23
N ARG A 180 7.82 -4.75 -28.57
CA ARG A 180 7.05 -3.57 -28.98
C ARG A 180 7.29 -3.21 -30.43
N PHE A 181 6.29 -2.60 -31.07
CA PHE A 181 6.49 -1.97 -32.36
C PHE A 181 7.48 -0.82 -32.26
N ASN A 182 8.27 -0.60 -33.31
CA ASN A 182 9.01 0.65 -33.41
C ASN A 182 8.02 1.74 -33.84
N CYS A 183 7.63 2.61 -32.91
CA CYS A 183 6.71 3.71 -33.17
C CYS A 183 7.43 5.07 -33.30
N ASN A 184 8.73 5.13 -33.00
CA ASN A 184 9.55 6.33 -33.11
C ASN A 184 10.11 6.45 -34.55
N SER A 185 9.67 7.45 -35.29
CA SER A 185 10.20 7.77 -36.63
C SER A 185 11.10 9.02 -36.63
N GLY A 186 11.60 9.43 -35.44
CA GLY A 186 12.37 10.64 -35.20
C GLY A 186 11.70 11.56 -34.17
N SER A 187 12.38 12.60 -33.72
CA SER A 187 11.98 13.46 -32.59
C SER A 187 10.60 14.11 -32.69
N ASP A 188 10.04 14.24 -33.87
CA ASP A 188 8.77 14.94 -34.11
C ASP A 188 7.69 14.12 -34.83
N THR A 189 7.97 12.87 -35.19
CA THR A 189 7.02 12.02 -35.92
C THR A 189 6.86 10.66 -35.23
N MET A 190 5.66 10.42 -34.74
CA MET A 190 5.25 9.13 -34.21
C MET A 190 4.27 8.47 -35.18
N ASN A 191 4.40 7.18 -35.43
CA ASN A 191 3.42 6.43 -36.19
C ASN A 191 2.20 6.10 -35.34
N PRO A 192 1.04 6.75 -35.56
CA PRO A 192 -0.14 6.57 -34.71
C PRO A 192 -0.70 5.14 -34.73
N SER A 193 -0.41 4.36 -35.79
CA SER A 193 -0.87 2.98 -35.91
C SER A 193 -0.16 2.03 -34.94
N ASN A 194 1.08 2.36 -34.58
CA ASN A 194 1.96 1.53 -33.74
C ASN A 194 2.15 2.07 -32.32
N ALA A 195 1.44 3.15 -32.00
CA ALA A 195 1.61 3.85 -30.73
C ALA A 195 0.30 4.12 -29.99
N TYR A 196 0.39 4.37 -28.69
CA TYR A 196 -0.69 4.92 -27.90
C TYR A 196 -0.75 6.43 -28.11
N VAL A 197 -1.89 6.93 -28.62
CA VAL A 197 -2.05 8.34 -29.03
C VAL A 197 -2.63 9.18 -27.89
N GLU A 198 -3.46 8.55 -27.04
CA GLU A 198 -4.17 9.23 -25.96
C GLU A 198 -3.23 9.55 -24.78
N GLY A 199 -3.47 10.70 -24.13
CA GLY A 199 -2.73 11.09 -22.95
C GLY A 199 -3.13 10.30 -21.71
N CYS A 200 -2.20 10.15 -20.78
CA CYS A 200 -2.39 9.36 -19.57
C CYS A 200 -3.26 10.04 -18.49
N ILE A 201 -3.53 11.35 -18.63
CA ILE A 201 -4.23 12.13 -17.61
C ILE A 201 -5.64 11.60 -17.32
N ASN A 202 -6.40 11.23 -18.37
CA ASN A 202 -7.77 10.75 -18.21
C ASN A 202 -7.82 9.40 -17.49
N GLY A 203 -6.98 8.45 -17.88
CA GLY A 203 -6.85 7.16 -17.23
C GLY A 203 -6.36 7.28 -15.78
N THR A 204 -5.39 8.14 -15.54
CA THR A 204 -4.85 8.39 -14.19
C THR A 204 -5.90 9.02 -13.28
N ASN A 205 -6.64 10.03 -13.75
CA ASN A 205 -7.71 10.67 -12.99
C ASN A 205 -8.85 9.69 -12.68
N TYR A 206 -9.28 8.88 -13.64
CA TYR A 206 -10.31 7.88 -13.44
C TYR A 206 -9.89 6.85 -12.36
N ASN A 207 -8.69 6.29 -12.51
CA ASN A 207 -8.18 5.33 -11.53
C ASN A 207 -7.98 5.95 -10.14
N LEU A 208 -7.46 7.17 -10.06
CA LEU A 208 -7.33 7.87 -8.79
C LEU A 208 -8.69 8.07 -8.10
N HIS A 209 -9.72 8.44 -8.85
CA HIS A 209 -11.08 8.62 -8.32
C HIS A 209 -11.72 7.31 -7.83
N VAL A 210 -11.55 6.22 -8.57
CA VAL A 210 -12.09 4.90 -8.19
C VAL A 210 -11.33 4.35 -6.98
N HIS A 211 -10.00 4.37 -7.02
CA HIS A 211 -9.18 3.80 -5.95
C HIS A 211 -9.16 4.67 -4.69
N SER A 212 -9.29 5.99 -4.78
CA SER A 212 -9.31 6.87 -3.60
C SER A 212 -10.47 6.57 -2.66
N LYS A 213 -11.64 6.22 -3.18
CA LYS A 213 -12.80 5.81 -2.36
C LYS A 213 -12.54 4.49 -1.64
N PHE A 214 -11.96 3.52 -2.36
CA PHE A 214 -11.59 2.23 -1.78
C PHE A 214 -10.49 2.38 -0.71
N ILE A 215 -9.43 3.12 -1.01
CA ILE A 215 -8.34 3.39 -0.07
C ILE A 215 -8.86 4.14 1.17
N GLY A 216 -9.70 5.15 0.97
CA GLY A 216 -10.31 5.89 2.07
C GLY A 216 -11.18 5.01 2.97
N GLY A 217 -12.02 4.16 2.38
CA GLY A 217 -12.85 3.19 3.12
C GLY A 217 -12.02 2.15 3.87
N ALA A 218 -11.01 1.59 3.23
CA ALA A 218 -10.10 0.63 3.85
C ALA A 218 -9.30 1.25 5.01
N SER A 219 -8.82 2.49 4.84
CA SER A 219 -8.10 3.22 5.89
C SER A 219 -8.98 3.50 7.11
N LEU A 220 -10.25 3.88 6.88
CA LEU A 220 -11.20 4.08 7.96
C LEU A 220 -11.48 2.76 8.71
N GLY A 221 -11.69 1.67 7.99
CA GLY A 221 -11.88 0.34 8.57
C GLY A 221 -10.69 -0.10 9.43
N LEU A 222 -9.46 0.09 8.93
CA LEU A 222 -8.23 -0.18 9.68
C LEU A 222 -8.15 0.68 10.94
N GLY A 223 -8.47 1.98 10.85
CA GLY A 223 -8.49 2.88 12.01
C GLY A 223 -9.46 2.44 13.10
N CYS A 224 -10.66 2.02 12.72
CA CYS A 224 -11.63 1.46 13.67
C CYS A 224 -11.09 0.18 14.33
N MET A 225 -10.52 -0.75 13.55
CA MET A 225 -9.94 -1.97 14.10
C MET A 225 -8.79 -1.69 15.09
N MET A 226 -7.88 -0.75 14.76
CA MET A 226 -6.82 -0.34 15.68
C MET A 226 -7.36 0.27 16.95
N PHE A 227 -8.37 1.12 16.87
CA PHE A 227 -9.02 1.74 18.03
C PHE A 227 -9.62 0.68 18.97
N PHE A 228 -10.34 -0.31 18.42
CA PHE A 228 -10.86 -1.43 19.20
C PHE A 228 -9.76 -2.27 19.83
N ALA A 229 -8.66 -2.55 19.11
CA ALA A 229 -7.52 -3.30 19.64
C ALA A 229 -6.84 -2.56 20.80
N ILE A 230 -6.73 -1.22 20.73
CA ILE A 230 -6.20 -0.38 21.81
C ILE A 230 -7.09 -0.47 23.05
N ILE A 231 -8.41 -0.34 22.90
CA ILE A 231 -9.36 -0.45 24.02
C ILE A 231 -9.28 -1.84 24.67
N MET A 232 -9.35 -2.91 23.84
CA MET A 232 -9.27 -4.29 24.36
C MET A 232 -7.97 -4.57 25.10
N SER A 233 -6.83 -4.11 24.58
CA SER A 233 -5.53 -4.29 25.25
C SER A 233 -5.43 -3.50 26.54
N CYS A 234 -6.00 -2.29 26.63
CA CYS A 234 -6.05 -1.47 27.82
C CYS A 234 -6.86 -2.16 28.94
N VAL A 235 -8.03 -2.69 28.60
CA VAL A 235 -8.90 -3.41 29.55
C VAL A 235 -8.24 -4.70 30.05
N LEU A 236 -7.62 -5.47 29.13
CA LEU A 236 -6.90 -6.69 29.51
C LEU A 236 -5.69 -6.39 30.40
N PHE A 237 -4.96 -5.31 30.13
CA PHE A 237 -3.86 -4.87 30.97
C PHE A 237 -4.33 -4.52 32.38
N LYS A 238 -5.41 -3.72 32.50
CA LYS A 238 -5.98 -3.38 33.80
C LYS A 238 -6.41 -4.63 34.57
N ARG A 239 -7.17 -5.53 33.93
CA ARG A 239 -7.62 -6.80 34.54
C ARG A 239 -6.45 -7.68 35.00
N SER A 240 -5.42 -7.82 34.19
CA SER A 240 -4.21 -8.56 34.53
C SER A 240 -3.47 -7.92 35.73
N ASN A 241 -3.59 -6.60 35.91
CA ASN A 241 -3.02 -5.89 37.04
C ASN A 241 -3.77 -6.16 38.34
N ASP A 242 -5.11 -6.09 38.29
CA ASP A 242 -5.98 -6.26 39.43
C ASP A 242 -5.90 -7.71 40.02
N ARG A 243 -5.84 -8.74 39.17
CA ARG A 243 -5.68 -10.14 39.55
C ARG A 243 -4.36 -10.45 40.29
N ARG A 244 -3.34 -9.60 40.25
CA ARG A 244 -2.06 -9.79 40.90
C ARG A 244 -1.94 -9.01 42.21
N SER A 245 -2.86 -8.09 42.46
CA SER A 245 -2.91 -7.30 43.70
C SER A 245 -3.81 -7.92 44.76
N THR A 246 -4.61 -8.93 44.41
CA THR A 246 -5.36 -9.82 45.29
C THR A 246 -4.58 -11.11 45.52
#